data_31cb339d0650dcb4f669d92957452f1a
#
_entry.id   31cb339d0650dcb4f669d92957452f1a
#
_cell.length_a   1.000
_cell.length_b   1.000
_cell.length_c   1.000
_cell.angle_alpha   90.00
_cell.angle_beta   90.00
_cell.angle_gamma   90.00
#
_symmetry.space_group_name_H-M   'P 1'
#
loop_
_entity.id
_entity.type
_entity.pdbx_description
1 polymer ?
#
loop_
_entity_poly.entity_id
_entity_poly.type
_entity_poly.pdbx_seq_one_letter_code
_entity_poly.pdbx_strand_id
1 'polypeptide(L)'
;MEPTVKDVPEAGRYEARDGDRVLGLTAYRRQGDRVVFTHTEVDPDAEGTGVGSTLVRGALDDVRAHGLRAVPHCSFVRSWIDRHPDYADLVDPST
;
A
#
# COMPACT_ATOMS: atom_id res chain seq x y z
N MET A 1 7.88 -9.98 -15.02
CA MET A 1 8.14 -10.43 -13.65
C MET A 1 7.20 -9.74 -12.69
N GLU A 2 6.61 -10.51 -11.77
CA GLU A 2 5.65 -10.00 -10.81
C GLU A 2 6.34 -9.80 -9.46
N PRO A 3 6.43 -8.57 -8.94
CA PRO A 3 6.96 -8.39 -7.60
C PRO A 3 6.02 -8.97 -6.55
N THR A 4 6.58 -9.41 -5.45
CA THR A 4 5.82 -9.91 -4.30
C THR A 4 5.62 -8.76 -3.32
N VAL A 5 4.40 -8.57 -2.85
CA VAL A 5 4.09 -7.56 -1.83
C VAL A 5 4.09 -8.23 -0.47
N LYS A 6 4.84 -7.67 0.46
CA LYS A 6 5.00 -8.25 1.79
C LYS A 6 4.79 -7.17 2.84
N ASP A 7 4.02 -7.52 3.89
CA ASP A 7 3.88 -6.66 5.06
C ASP A 7 5.11 -6.85 5.96
N VAL A 8 5.74 -5.75 6.36
CA VAL A 8 6.89 -5.75 7.26
C VAL A 8 6.53 -4.88 8.46
N PRO A 9 5.73 -5.42 9.41
CA PRO A 9 5.22 -4.62 10.54
C PRO A 9 6.32 -4.03 11.42
N GLU A 10 7.43 -4.73 11.57
CA GLU A 10 8.56 -4.24 12.36
C GLU A 10 9.20 -2.98 11.76
N ALA A 11 9.04 -2.78 10.45
CA ALA A 11 9.50 -1.58 9.77
C ALA A 11 8.35 -0.60 9.48
N GLY A 12 7.11 -0.97 9.82
CA GLY A 12 5.94 -0.11 9.61
C GLY A 12 5.65 0.14 8.15
N ARG A 13 5.77 -0.88 7.29
CA ARG A 13 5.53 -0.68 5.86
C ARG A 13 5.25 -1.98 5.12
N TYR A 14 4.60 -1.84 3.96
CA TYR A 14 4.55 -2.89 2.96
C TYR A 14 5.68 -2.66 1.96
N GLU A 15 6.24 -3.74 1.45
CA GLU A 15 7.32 -3.69 0.46
C GLU A 15 6.94 -4.50 -0.76
N ALA A 16 7.26 -3.96 -1.95
CA ALA A 16 7.23 -4.73 -3.18
C ALA A 16 8.65 -5.20 -3.45
N ARG A 17 8.83 -6.52 -3.58
CA ARG A 17 10.16 -7.12 -3.71
C ARG A 17 10.28 -7.98 -4.94
N ASP A 18 11.47 -7.98 -5.49
CA ASP A 18 11.92 -8.93 -6.50
C ASP A 18 13.09 -9.69 -5.86
N GLY A 19 12.80 -10.90 -5.39
CA GLY A 19 13.77 -11.63 -4.57
C GLY A 19 14.09 -10.84 -3.30
N ASP A 20 15.35 -10.52 -3.10
CA ASP A 20 15.80 -9.75 -1.93
C ASP A 20 15.78 -8.24 -2.18
N ARG A 21 15.49 -7.82 -3.41
CA ARG A 21 15.53 -6.41 -3.76
C ARG A 21 14.19 -5.75 -3.48
N VAL A 22 14.21 -4.65 -2.73
CA VAL A 22 13.02 -3.84 -2.48
C VAL A 22 12.86 -2.85 -3.64
N LEU A 23 11.75 -2.98 -4.38
CA LEU A 23 11.44 -2.13 -5.52
C LEU A 23 10.61 -0.93 -5.13
N GLY A 24 9.89 -1.01 -4.02
CA GLY A 24 9.09 0.09 -3.52
C GLY A 24 8.55 -0.22 -2.14
N LEU A 25 8.05 0.80 -1.46
CA LEU A 25 7.46 0.65 -0.14
C LEU A 25 6.29 1.62 0.03
N THR A 26 5.35 1.25 0.89
CA THR A 26 4.32 2.16 1.36
C THR A 26 4.27 2.06 2.88
N ALA A 27 4.62 3.16 3.54
CA ALA A 27 4.72 3.22 4.99
C ALA A 27 3.34 3.46 5.61
N TYR A 28 3.14 2.91 6.78
CA TYR A 28 1.88 3.05 7.49
C TYR A 28 2.08 3.10 9.00
N ARG A 29 1.03 3.53 9.70
CA ARG A 29 0.92 3.39 11.15
C ARG A 29 -0.39 2.66 11.45
N ARG A 30 -0.34 1.76 12.43
CA ARG A 30 -1.54 1.07 12.90
C ARG A 30 -2.18 1.86 14.04
N GLN A 31 -3.49 2.06 13.95
CA GLN A 31 -4.27 2.70 15.01
C GLN A 31 -5.56 1.87 15.18
N GLY A 32 -5.49 0.86 16.05
CA GLY A 32 -6.60 -0.07 16.23
C GLY A 32 -6.85 -0.85 14.95
N ASP A 33 -8.06 -0.73 14.39
CA ASP A 33 -8.43 -1.40 13.14
C ASP A 33 -8.12 -0.57 11.90
N ARG A 34 -7.42 0.57 12.05
CA ARG A 34 -7.06 1.46 10.94
C ARG A 34 -5.60 1.34 10.57
N VAL A 35 -5.34 1.34 9.28
CA VAL A 35 -3.99 1.38 8.72
C VAL A 35 -3.84 2.73 8.04
N VAL A 36 -3.04 3.61 8.64
CA VAL A 36 -2.84 4.98 8.16
C VAL A 36 -1.65 4.99 7.22
N PHE A 37 -1.90 5.09 5.92
CA PHE A 37 -0.84 5.16 4.91
C PHE A 37 -0.27 6.58 4.87
N THR A 38 1.03 6.71 5.09
CA THR A 38 1.67 8.02 5.27
C THR A 38 2.58 8.41 4.10
N HIS A 39 3.23 7.44 3.45
CA HIS A 39 4.26 7.74 2.47
C HIS A 39 4.50 6.54 1.56
N THR A 40 4.74 6.79 0.27
CA THR A 40 5.04 5.75 -0.70
C THR A 40 6.26 6.15 -1.51
N GLU A 41 7.19 5.21 -1.71
CA GLU A 41 8.36 5.39 -2.55
C GLU A 41 8.48 4.22 -3.52
N VAL A 42 8.90 4.51 -4.73
CA VAL A 42 9.22 3.49 -5.74
C VAL A 42 10.64 3.74 -6.20
N ASP A 43 11.45 2.68 -6.25
CA ASP A 43 12.82 2.73 -6.75
C ASP A 43 12.80 3.36 -8.15
N PRO A 44 13.67 4.36 -8.43
CA PRO A 44 13.70 5.00 -9.75
C PRO A 44 13.88 4.01 -10.91
N ASP A 45 14.61 2.92 -10.70
CA ASP A 45 14.79 1.89 -11.71
C ASP A 45 13.52 1.10 -11.99
N ALA A 46 12.56 1.14 -11.08
CA ALA A 46 11.29 0.41 -11.22
C ALA A 46 10.13 1.33 -11.61
N GLU A 47 10.35 2.63 -11.70
CA GLU A 47 9.31 3.57 -12.10
C GLU A 47 8.83 3.27 -13.52
N GLY A 48 7.53 3.39 -13.75
CA GLY A 48 6.93 3.12 -15.04
C GLY A 48 6.68 1.65 -15.32
N THR A 49 7.00 0.75 -14.37
CA THR A 49 6.81 -0.70 -14.53
C THR A 49 5.52 -1.22 -13.90
N GLY A 50 4.77 -0.36 -13.22
CA GLY A 50 3.56 -0.78 -12.51
C GLY A 50 3.79 -1.26 -11.09
N VAL A 51 5.02 -1.16 -10.59
CA VAL A 51 5.36 -1.61 -9.22
C VAL A 51 4.55 -0.84 -8.18
N GLY A 52 4.39 0.47 -8.33
CA GLY A 52 3.62 1.27 -7.38
C GLY A 52 2.18 0.80 -7.27
N SER A 53 1.55 0.52 -8.41
CA SER A 53 0.17 0.03 -8.44
C SER A 53 0.07 -1.36 -7.80
N THR A 54 1.00 -2.25 -8.13
CA THR A 54 1.04 -3.60 -7.55
C THR A 54 1.21 -3.53 -6.03
N LEU A 55 2.08 -2.64 -5.57
CA LEU A 55 2.34 -2.44 -4.14
C LEU A 55 1.08 -1.98 -3.40
N VAL A 56 0.41 -0.95 -3.91
CA VAL A 56 -0.78 -0.41 -3.25
C VAL A 56 -1.93 -1.44 -3.29
N ARG A 57 -2.12 -2.12 -4.42
CA ARG A 57 -3.13 -3.17 -4.52
C ARG A 57 -2.88 -4.27 -3.49
N GLY A 58 -1.65 -4.75 -3.40
CA GLY A 58 -1.30 -5.80 -2.45
C GLY A 58 -1.50 -5.36 -1.00
N ALA A 59 -1.12 -4.12 -0.68
CA ALA A 59 -1.31 -3.58 0.66
C ALA A 59 -2.80 -3.48 1.01
N LEU A 60 -3.63 -2.98 0.09
CA LEU A 60 -5.06 -2.83 0.35
C LEU A 60 -5.78 -4.18 0.38
N ASP A 61 -5.34 -5.14 -0.42
CA ASP A 61 -5.88 -6.51 -0.35
C ASP A 61 -5.60 -7.13 1.02
N ASP A 62 -4.43 -6.87 1.58
CA ASP A 62 -4.08 -7.34 2.92
C ASP A 62 -4.92 -6.66 4.00
N VAL A 63 -5.16 -5.35 3.86
CA VAL A 63 -6.05 -4.60 4.76
C VAL A 63 -7.44 -5.24 4.75
N ARG A 64 -7.96 -5.55 3.56
CA ARG A 64 -9.27 -6.20 3.41
C ARG A 64 -9.28 -7.59 4.05
N ALA A 65 -8.23 -8.37 3.80
CA ALA A 65 -8.14 -9.74 4.30
C ALA A 65 -8.14 -9.80 5.83
N HIS A 66 -7.65 -8.76 6.49
CA HIS A 66 -7.58 -8.69 7.94
C HIS A 66 -8.74 -7.91 8.57
N GLY A 67 -9.74 -7.52 7.78
CA GLY A 67 -10.89 -6.79 8.29
C GLY A 67 -10.56 -5.39 8.79
N LEU A 68 -9.49 -4.80 8.27
CA LEU A 68 -9.04 -3.48 8.68
C LEU A 68 -9.58 -2.40 7.75
N ARG A 69 -9.35 -1.14 8.12
CA ARG A 69 -9.74 0.03 7.34
C ARG A 69 -8.50 0.82 6.93
N ALA A 70 -8.56 1.47 5.77
CA ALA A 70 -7.47 2.29 5.26
C ALA A 70 -7.76 3.77 5.51
N VAL A 71 -6.72 4.48 5.95
CA VAL A 71 -6.75 5.95 6.06
C VAL A 71 -5.67 6.48 5.13
N PRO A 72 -6.02 6.90 3.91
CA PRO A 72 -5.01 7.28 2.90
C PRO A 72 -4.56 8.72 3.04
N HIS A 73 -3.67 8.99 3.99
CA HIS A 73 -3.02 10.30 4.11
C HIS A 73 -1.96 10.49 3.02
N CYS A 74 -1.45 9.39 2.46
CA CYS A 74 -0.49 9.44 1.37
C CYS A 74 -1.23 9.76 0.06
N SER A 75 -0.78 10.79 -0.66
CA SER A 75 -1.43 11.20 -1.90
C SER A 75 -1.37 10.11 -2.98
N PHE A 76 -0.31 9.32 -3.01
CA PHE A 76 -0.19 8.23 -3.97
C PHE A 76 -1.28 7.18 -3.74
N VAL A 77 -1.48 6.76 -2.50
CA VAL A 77 -2.51 5.76 -2.15
C VAL A 77 -3.90 6.33 -2.40
N ARG A 78 -4.13 7.58 -2.02
CA ARG A 78 -5.42 8.24 -2.24
C ARG A 78 -5.77 8.32 -3.73
N SER A 79 -4.82 8.74 -4.56
CA SER A 79 -5.04 8.81 -6.02
C SER A 79 -5.30 7.43 -6.61
N TRP A 80 -4.59 6.42 -6.11
CA TRP A 80 -4.79 5.05 -6.58
C TRP A 80 -6.22 4.57 -6.28
N ILE A 81 -6.71 4.83 -5.07
CA ILE A 81 -8.07 4.44 -4.68
C ILE A 81 -9.11 5.17 -5.54
N ASP A 82 -8.87 6.46 -5.82
CA ASP A 82 -9.78 7.25 -6.67
C ASP A 82 -9.92 6.62 -8.06
N ARG A 83 -8.88 5.99 -8.57
CA ARG A 83 -8.90 5.33 -9.87
C ARG A 83 -9.35 3.87 -9.79
N HIS A 84 -9.54 3.34 -8.58
CA HIS A 84 -9.94 1.95 -8.35
C HIS A 84 -11.11 1.93 -7.36
N PRO A 85 -12.32 2.31 -7.82
CA PRO A 85 -13.47 2.48 -6.91
C PRO A 85 -13.90 1.21 -6.19
N ASP A 86 -13.49 0.03 -6.66
CA ASP A 86 -13.74 -1.23 -5.98
C ASP A 86 -12.98 -1.34 -4.65
N TYR A 87 -12.07 -0.40 -4.36
CA TYR A 87 -11.36 -0.32 -3.08
C TYR A 87 -11.86 0.82 -2.19
N ALA A 88 -12.82 1.61 -2.67
CA ALA A 88 -13.31 2.77 -1.92
C ALA A 88 -13.98 2.37 -0.58
N ASP A 89 -14.55 1.18 -0.51
CA ASP A 89 -15.19 0.69 0.69
C ASP A 89 -14.21 0.42 1.84
N LEU A 90 -12.91 0.31 1.55
CA LEU A 90 -11.89 0.12 2.57
C LEU A 90 -11.54 1.41 3.32
N VAL A 91 -11.86 2.57 2.73
CA VAL A 91 -11.52 3.85 3.34
C VAL A 91 -12.38 4.07 4.59
N ASP A 92 -11.72 4.45 5.70
CA ASP A 92 -12.42 4.75 6.94
C ASP A 92 -13.33 5.96 6.70
N PRO A 93 -14.64 5.84 6.99
CA PRO A 93 -15.58 6.93 6.71
C PRO A 93 -15.34 8.19 7.56
N SER A 94 -14.53 8.10 8.60
CA SER A 94 -14.21 9.25 9.45
C SER A 94 -13.02 10.06 8.95
N THR A 95 -12.44 9.69 7.81
CA THR A 95 -11.27 10.41 7.27
C THR A 95 -11.64 11.48 6.28
#